data_08372e3ddb350d8d75a59369077ccc81
#
_entry.id   08372e3ddb350d8d75a59369077ccc81
#
_cell.length_a   1.000
_cell.length_b   1.000
_cell.length_c   1.000
_cell.angle_alpha   90.00
_cell.angle_beta   90.00
_cell.angle_gamma   90.00
#
_symmetry.space_group_name_H-M   'P 1'
#
loop_
_entity.id
_entity.type
_entity.pdbx_description
1 polymer ?
#
loop_
_entity_poly.entity_id
_entity_poly.type
_entity_poly.pdbx_seq_one_letter_code
_entity_poly.pdbx_strand_id
1 'polypeptide(L)'
;MRNAVILISILLLAVAGMLWLGQTPKHLSVAELESFGLVALPEPLEITDPLLFDQAGNPFDLRRFDGRWSFIFFGYTRCPDICPVTMSILGQAERLIDADSRSDDATEGFQGILVSVDPERDDKDAMKAYVRAFSPTFVGLIGSGAAVKSFGLQLGIGYRRGETVGSEIGYLIEHSPYIVVVDPAARHYGYIKPPFEASRIARIYSSLRQITVAS
;
A
#
# COMPACT_ATOMS: atom_id res chain seq x y z
N MET A 1 17.08 -41.31 39.62
CA MET A 1 15.89 -40.50 39.31
C MET A 1 16.25 -39.02 39.06
N ARG A 2 17.09 -38.36 39.93
CA ARG A 2 17.47 -36.94 39.78
C ARG A 2 18.14 -36.60 38.44
N ASN A 3 19.07 -37.43 37.95
CA ASN A 3 19.78 -37.22 36.70
C ASN A 3 18.88 -37.41 35.44
N ALA A 4 17.89 -38.32 35.50
CA ALA A 4 16.93 -38.51 34.42
C ALA A 4 16.00 -37.28 34.25
N VAL A 5 15.57 -36.69 35.38
CA VAL A 5 14.74 -35.46 35.34
C VAL A 5 15.50 -34.28 34.73
N ILE A 6 16.79 -34.12 35.09
CA ILE A 6 17.65 -33.06 34.52
C ILE A 6 17.83 -33.22 33.03
N LEU A 7 18.07 -34.45 32.54
CA LEU A 7 18.23 -34.73 31.13
C LEU A 7 16.94 -34.46 30.33
N ILE A 8 15.78 -34.84 30.86
CA ILE A 8 14.48 -34.54 30.23
C ILE A 8 14.22 -33.05 30.19
N SER A 9 14.55 -32.30 31.24
CA SER A 9 14.38 -30.84 31.25
C SER A 9 15.25 -30.13 30.19
N ILE A 10 16.51 -30.56 30.07
CA ILE A 10 17.42 -30.02 29.04
C ILE A 10 16.90 -30.33 27.64
N LEU A 11 16.41 -31.55 27.38
CA LEU A 11 15.83 -31.92 26.09
C LEU A 11 14.58 -31.10 25.75
N LEU A 12 13.69 -30.89 26.71
CA LEU A 12 12.49 -30.07 26.54
C LEU A 12 12.83 -28.61 26.25
N LEU A 13 13.82 -28.04 26.94
CA LEU A 13 14.31 -26.68 26.67
C LEU A 13 14.97 -26.56 25.28
N ALA A 14 15.73 -27.57 24.87
CA ALA A 14 16.33 -27.60 23.53
C ALA A 14 15.27 -27.71 22.44
N VAL A 15 14.25 -28.56 22.61
CA VAL A 15 13.11 -28.69 21.68
C VAL A 15 12.29 -27.41 21.65
N ALA A 16 12.00 -26.79 22.78
CA ALA A 16 11.28 -25.53 22.86
C ALA A 16 12.07 -24.39 22.17
N GLY A 17 13.40 -24.33 22.39
CA GLY A 17 14.29 -23.39 21.73
C GLY A 17 14.32 -23.60 20.20
N MET A 18 14.39 -24.86 19.75
CA MET A 18 14.38 -25.20 18.32
C MET A 18 13.03 -24.87 17.66
N LEU A 19 11.92 -25.10 18.34
CA LEU A 19 10.58 -24.69 17.88
C LEU A 19 10.44 -23.18 17.84
N TRP A 20 11.00 -22.46 18.81
CA TRP A 20 10.96 -21.00 18.87
C TRP A 20 11.81 -20.37 17.75
N LEU A 21 13.00 -20.89 17.47
CA LEU A 21 13.87 -20.48 16.36
C LEU A 21 13.27 -20.79 14.98
N GLY A 22 12.45 -21.85 14.88
CA GLY A 22 11.73 -22.20 13.64
C GLY A 22 10.50 -21.33 13.36
N GLN A 23 10.06 -20.50 14.32
CA GLN A 23 8.90 -19.62 14.19
C GLN A 23 9.25 -18.20 13.74
N THR A 24 10.52 -17.89 13.44
CA THR A 24 10.85 -16.61 12.81
C THR A 24 10.13 -16.53 11.46
N PRO A 25 9.27 -15.54 11.24
CA PRO A 25 8.59 -15.39 9.97
C PRO A 25 9.65 -15.28 8.87
N LYS A 26 9.62 -16.20 7.91
CA LYS A 26 10.55 -16.20 6.79
C LYS A 26 10.22 -14.99 5.91
N HIS A 27 11.07 -13.96 5.97
CA HIS A 27 10.91 -12.79 5.13
C HIS A 27 11.20 -13.19 3.70
N LEU A 28 10.30 -12.75 2.80
CA LEU A 28 10.45 -13.02 1.39
C LEU A 28 11.49 -12.06 0.80
N SER A 29 12.38 -12.59 -0.01
CA SER A 29 13.23 -11.78 -0.87
C SER A 29 12.39 -11.05 -1.92
N VAL A 30 12.94 -10.00 -2.53
CA VAL A 30 12.26 -9.25 -3.60
C VAL A 30 11.83 -10.19 -4.74
N ALA A 31 12.68 -11.16 -5.11
CA ALA A 31 12.35 -12.16 -6.13
C ALA A 31 11.17 -13.07 -5.74
N GLU A 32 11.05 -13.43 -4.46
CA GLU A 32 9.90 -14.20 -3.98
C GLU A 32 8.62 -13.35 -3.96
N LEU A 33 8.73 -12.02 -3.72
CA LEU A 33 7.60 -11.10 -3.74
C LEU A 33 6.96 -10.93 -5.12
N GLU A 34 7.69 -11.23 -6.20
CA GLU A 34 7.12 -11.26 -7.55
C GLU A 34 5.98 -12.27 -7.67
N SER A 35 6.06 -13.40 -6.97
CA SER A 35 4.98 -14.41 -6.94
C SER A 35 3.71 -13.90 -6.25
N PHE A 36 3.82 -12.85 -5.45
CA PHE A 36 2.71 -12.15 -4.79
C PHE A 36 2.19 -10.95 -5.61
N GLY A 37 2.76 -10.72 -6.80
CA GLY A 37 2.34 -9.67 -7.73
C GLY A 37 3.15 -8.37 -7.64
N LEU A 38 4.14 -8.26 -6.74
CA LEU A 38 5.04 -7.10 -6.69
C LEU A 38 6.02 -7.17 -7.86
N VAL A 39 6.10 -6.10 -8.63
CA VAL A 39 7.15 -5.87 -9.63
C VAL A 39 7.99 -4.71 -9.13
N ALA A 40 9.12 -5.04 -8.53
CA ALA A 40 10.09 -4.04 -8.09
C ALA A 40 10.88 -3.50 -9.29
N LEU A 41 11.17 -2.20 -9.27
CA LEU A 41 12.09 -1.60 -10.23
C LEU A 41 13.52 -2.05 -9.92
N PRO A 42 14.40 -2.20 -10.94
CA PRO A 42 15.81 -2.54 -10.72
C PRO A 42 16.49 -1.57 -9.75
N GLU A 43 16.16 -0.29 -9.85
CA GLU A 43 16.55 0.78 -8.93
C GLU A 43 15.32 1.64 -8.67
N PRO A 44 15.02 2.01 -7.39
CA PRO A 44 13.95 2.94 -7.09
C PRO A 44 14.19 4.31 -7.73
N LEU A 45 13.17 4.86 -8.37
CA LEU A 45 13.25 6.13 -9.10
C LEU A 45 12.85 7.30 -8.20
N GLU A 46 13.65 8.36 -8.21
CA GLU A 46 13.32 9.61 -7.55
C GLU A 46 12.01 10.19 -8.13
N ILE A 47 11.15 10.66 -7.23
CA ILE A 47 9.95 11.40 -7.62
C ILE A 47 10.08 12.86 -7.18
N THR A 48 9.43 13.75 -7.90
CA THR A 48 9.37 15.17 -7.53
C THR A 48 8.04 15.47 -6.84
N ASP A 49 7.97 16.61 -6.17
CA ASP A 49 6.79 17.05 -5.44
C ASP A 49 5.52 16.94 -6.31
N PRO A 50 4.51 16.20 -5.87
CA PRO A 50 3.32 15.92 -6.69
C PRO A 50 2.43 17.14 -6.92
N LEU A 51 2.59 18.23 -6.16
CA LEU A 51 1.76 19.43 -6.23
C LEU A 51 0.25 19.13 -6.05
N LEU A 52 -0.04 18.17 -5.15
CA LEU A 52 -1.38 17.72 -4.83
C LEU A 52 -1.77 18.18 -3.42
N PHE A 53 -3.05 18.04 -3.09
CA PHE A 53 -3.60 18.36 -1.78
C PHE A 53 -4.29 17.13 -1.21
N ASP A 54 -4.21 16.96 0.11
CA ASP A 54 -4.96 15.91 0.79
C ASP A 54 -6.46 16.29 0.91
N GLN A 55 -7.27 15.33 1.34
CA GLN A 55 -8.71 15.51 1.55
C GLN A 55 -9.08 16.54 2.62
N ALA A 56 -8.12 17.07 3.37
CA ALA A 56 -8.32 18.18 4.29
C ALA A 56 -7.93 19.54 3.66
N GLY A 57 -7.37 19.52 2.45
CA GLY A 57 -6.91 20.68 1.71
C GLY A 57 -5.48 21.12 2.05
N ASN A 58 -4.72 20.30 2.78
CA ASN A 58 -3.32 20.60 3.05
C ASN A 58 -2.45 20.15 1.87
N PRO A 59 -1.36 20.89 1.55
CA PRO A 59 -0.39 20.43 0.57
C PRO A 59 0.16 19.06 0.93
N PHE A 60 0.27 18.19 -0.07
CA PHE A 60 0.88 16.89 0.07
C PHE A 60 2.25 16.91 -0.60
N ASP A 61 3.30 17.01 0.19
CA ASP A 61 4.70 17.04 -0.25
C ASP A 61 5.41 15.72 -0.02
N LEU A 62 6.65 15.58 -0.52
CA LEU A 62 7.44 14.35 -0.43
C LEU A 62 7.69 13.88 1.00
N ARG A 63 7.77 14.79 1.99
CA ARG A 63 7.96 14.45 3.41
C ARG A 63 6.82 13.61 3.97
N ARG A 64 5.66 13.61 3.32
CA ARG A 64 4.52 12.77 3.69
C ARG A 64 4.75 11.28 3.40
N PHE A 65 5.77 10.95 2.61
CA PHE A 65 6.23 9.58 2.37
C PHE A 65 7.29 9.12 3.37
N ASP A 66 7.98 10.06 4.05
CA ASP A 66 9.11 9.75 4.93
C ASP A 66 8.74 8.68 5.98
N GLY A 67 9.57 7.64 6.06
CA GLY A 67 9.39 6.54 6.99
C GLY A 67 8.24 5.58 6.67
N ARG A 68 7.55 5.74 5.52
CA ARG A 68 6.34 5.01 5.18
C ARG A 68 6.45 4.29 3.83
N TRP A 69 6.02 3.04 3.81
CA TRP A 69 5.72 2.34 2.56
C TRP A 69 4.33 2.75 2.09
N SER A 70 4.26 3.44 0.97
CA SER A 70 2.99 3.98 0.45
C SER A 70 2.47 3.15 -0.71
N PHE A 71 1.21 2.76 -0.60
CA PHE A 71 0.47 1.97 -1.59
C PHE A 71 -0.53 2.90 -2.26
N ILE A 72 -0.19 3.36 -3.46
CA ILE A 72 -0.91 4.41 -4.17
C ILE A 72 -1.75 3.80 -5.28
N PHE A 73 -3.03 4.07 -5.26
CA PHE A 73 -3.95 3.71 -6.33
C PHE A 73 -4.50 4.98 -7.00
N PHE A 74 -4.42 5.01 -8.32
CA PHE A 74 -5.03 6.08 -9.12
C PHE A 74 -6.45 5.66 -9.47
N GLY A 75 -7.43 6.43 -9.05
CA GLY A 75 -8.83 6.10 -9.21
C GLY A 75 -9.72 7.35 -9.05
N TYR A 76 -11.01 7.16 -8.85
CA TYR A 76 -11.96 8.26 -8.66
C TYR A 76 -13.17 7.79 -7.85
N THR A 77 -13.84 8.74 -7.17
CA THR A 77 -14.89 8.40 -6.18
C THR A 77 -16.14 7.80 -6.83
N ARG A 78 -16.41 8.15 -8.08
CA ARG A 78 -17.58 7.67 -8.85
C ARG A 78 -17.31 6.42 -9.69
N CYS A 79 -16.19 5.76 -9.48
CA CYS A 79 -15.88 4.49 -10.13
C CYS A 79 -16.82 3.39 -9.62
N PRO A 80 -17.58 2.71 -10.49
CA PRO A 80 -18.60 1.75 -10.04
C PRO A 80 -18.03 0.36 -9.69
N ASP A 81 -16.75 0.08 -9.98
CA ASP A 81 -16.22 -1.28 -9.96
C ASP A 81 -14.86 -1.37 -9.27
N ILE A 82 -13.77 -1.22 -10.01
CA ILE A 82 -12.42 -1.57 -9.55
C ILE A 82 -11.91 -0.72 -8.38
N CYS A 83 -12.26 0.58 -8.33
CA CYS A 83 -11.74 1.48 -7.30
C CYS A 83 -12.22 1.10 -5.88
N PRO A 84 -13.54 0.91 -5.62
CA PRO A 84 -13.98 0.51 -4.29
C PRO A 84 -13.45 -0.87 -3.89
N VAL A 85 -13.33 -1.80 -4.83
CA VAL A 85 -12.76 -3.13 -4.58
C VAL A 85 -11.30 -3.01 -4.15
N THR A 86 -10.49 -2.25 -4.90
CA THR A 86 -9.06 -2.07 -4.59
C THR A 86 -8.86 -1.38 -3.23
N MET A 87 -9.59 -0.30 -2.96
CA MET A 87 -9.49 0.41 -1.68
C MET A 87 -9.95 -0.47 -0.51
N SER A 88 -10.99 -1.30 -0.70
CA SER A 88 -11.42 -2.28 0.31
C SER A 88 -10.33 -3.32 0.61
N ILE A 89 -9.64 -3.81 -0.42
CA ILE A 89 -8.53 -4.75 -0.27
C ILE A 89 -7.36 -4.11 0.48
N LEU A 90 -7.01 -2.85 0.18
CA LEU A 90 -5.98 -2.11 0.92
C LEU A 90 -6.36 -1.93 2.40
N GLY A 91 -7.61 -1.57 2.69
CA GLY A 91 -8.09 -1.47 4.07
C GLY A 91 -8.14 -2.81 4.82
N GLN A 92 -8.39 -3.91 4.10
CA GLN A 92 -8.26 -5.25 4.69
C GLN A 92 -6.80 -5.61 4.95
N ALA A 93 -5.88 -5.25 4.04
CA ALA A 93 -4.46 -5.48 4.22
C ALA A 93 -3.93 -4.73 5.45
N GLU A 94 -4.30 -3.47 5.63
CA GLU A 94 -3.96 -2.68 6.81
C GLU A 94 -4.42 -3.37 8.11
N ARG A 95 -5.67 -3.84 8.18
CA ARG A 95 -6.17 -4.59 9.35
C ARG A 95 -5.41 -5.89 9.61
N LEU A 96 -4.96 -6.60 8.58
CA LEU A 96 -4.15 -7.81 8.73
C LEU A 96 -2.75 -7.47 9.26
N ILE A 97 -2.17 -6.35 8.82
CA ILE A 97 -0.89 -5.83 9.31
C ILE A 97 -1.01 -5.48 10.80
N ASP A 98 -2.06 -4.77 11.21
CA ASP A 98 -2.34 -4.43 12.60
C ASP A 98 -2.48 -5.68 13.49
N ALA A 99 -3.24 -6.66 13.02
CA ALA A 99 -3.50 -7.87 13.77
C ALA A 99 -2.26 -8.78 13.95
N ASP A 100 -1.32 -8.76 12.99
CA ASP A 100 -0.07 -9.55 13.04
C ASP A 100 1.01 -8.87 13.90
N SER A 101 0.79 -7.64 14.27
CA SER A 101 1.77 -6.84 14.97
C SER A 101 1.74 -7.06 16.47
N ARG A 102 2.87 -7.49 17.00
CA ARG A 102 3.13 -7.61 18.45
C ARG A 102 3.58 -6.28 19.09
N SER A 103 3.66 -5.22 18.34
CA SER A 103 4.03 -3.88 18.77
C SER A 103 3.04 -2.86 18.24
N ASP A 104 2.77 -1.81 19.01
CA ASP A 104 1.87 -0.70 18.64
C ASP A 104 2.30 0.06 17.35
N ASP A 105 3.51 -0.22 16.84
CA ASP A 105 4.13 0.49 15.71
C ASP A 105 3.93 -0.16 14.33
N ALA A 106 3.13 -1.20 14.21
CA ALA A 106 3.14 -2.02 12.99
C ALA A 106 2.58 -1.35 11.75
N THR A 107 1.56 -0.54 11.90
CA THR A 107 0.96 0.22 10.80
C THR A 107 1.53 1.61 10.64
N GLU A 108 2.37 2.08 11.57
CA GLU A 108 2.97 3.41 11.44
C GLU A 108 3.69 3.61 10.11
N GLY A 109 4.24 2.54 9.55
CA GLY A 109 4.91 2.56 8.26
C GLY A 109 4.03 2.22 7.04
N PHE A 110 2.75 1.83 7.20
CA PHE A 110 1.84 1.56 6.09
C PHE A 110 1.01 2.78 5.75
N GLN A 111 0.92 3.13 4.47
CA GLN A 111 0.09 4.25 4.01
C GLN A 111 -0.69 3.85 2.76
N GLY A 112 -2.03 3.85 2.85
CA GLY A 112 -2.91 3.70 1.70
C GLY A 112 -3.28 5.07 1.13
N ILE A 113 -3.09 5.26 -0.18
CA ILE A 113 -3.36 6.53 -0.86
C ILE A 113 -4.23 6.30 -2.08
N LEU A 114 -5.29 7.10 -2.22
CA LEU A 114 -6.05 7.25 -3.46
C LEU A 114 -5.73 8.60 -4.11
N VAL A 115 -5.27 8.59 -5.36
CA VAL A 115 -5.09 9.80 -6.16
C VAL A 115 -6.24 9.92 -7.13
N SER A 116 -7.03 11.00 -7.04
CA SER A 116 -8.12 11.21 -7.98
C SER A 116 -7.62 11.53 -9.38
N VAL A 117 -8.11 10.76 -10.35
CA VAL A 117 -7.92 11.02 -11.79
C VAL A 117 -9.10 11.80 -12.39
N ASP A 118 -10.03 12.25 -11.55
CA ASP A 118 -11.26 12.94 -11.95
C ASP A 118 -11.44 14.29 -11.23
N PRO A 119 -10.55 15.24 -11.42
CA PRO A 119 -10.60 16.53 -10.73
C PRO A 119 -11.83 17.39 -11.03
N GLU A 120 -12.62 17.02 -12.05
CA GLU A 120 -13.87 17.72 -12.40
C GLU A 120 -15.02 17.31 -11.46
N ARG A 121 -15.01 16.09 -10.91
CA ARG A 121 -16.11 15.53 -10.11
C ARG A 121 -15.70 15.20 -8.67
N ASP A 122 -14.42 15.03 -8.40
CA ASP A 122 -13.91 14.69 -7.08
C ASP A 122 -13.42 15.95 -6.36
N ASP A 123 -14.20 16.41 -5.40
CA ASP A 123 -13.77 17.45 -4.46
C ASP A 123 -13.21 16.84 -3.16
N LYS A 124 -12.73 17.71 -2.26
CA LYS A 124 -12.16 17.28 -0.97
C LYS A 124 -13.15 16.55 -0.08
N ASP A 125 -14.43 16.92 -0.10
CA ASP A 125 -15.43 16.33 0.79
C ASP A 125 -15.85 14.95 0.28
N ALA A 126 -16.05 14.79 -1.04
CA ALA A 126 -16.26 13.50 -1.68
C ALA A 126 -15.07 12.55 -1.44
N MET A 127 -13.85 13.05 -1.65
CA MET A 127 -12.61 12.29 -1.42
C MET A 127 -12.47 11.87 0.05
N LYS A 128 -12.72 12.77 1.00
CA LYS A 128 -12.68 12.49 2.43
C LYS A 128 -13.69 11.42 2.84
N ALA A 129 -14.92 11.54 2.39
CA ALA A 129 -15.96 10.54 2.66
C ALA A 129 -15.56 9.17 2.08
N TYR A 130 -15.06 9.18 0.85
CA TYR A 130 -14.69 7.97 0.13
C TYR A 130 -13.54 7.21 0.80
N VAL A 131 -12.38 7.83 1.02
CA VAL A 131 -11.23 7.12 1.59
C VAL A 131 -11.48 6.63 3.02
N ARG A 132 -12.21 7.41 3.83
CA ARG A 132 -12.57 7.04 5.21
C ARG A 132 -13.53 5.86 5.30
N ALA A 133 -14.27 5.56 4.25
CA ALA A 133 -15.12 4.37 4.21
C ALA A 133 -14.28 3.06 4.22
N PHE A 134 -13.01 3.11 3.85
CA PHE A 134 -12.11 1.95 3.80
C PHE A 134 -11.15 1.89 4.99
N SER A 135 -10.57 3.05 5.36
CA SER A 135 -9.74 3.22 6.56
C SER A 135 -9.71 4.68 7.03
N PRO A 136 -9.69 4.94 8.35
CA PRO A 136 -9.54 6.28 8.90
C PRO A 136 -8.16 6.91 8.62
N THR A 137 -7.15 6.09 8.34
CA THR A 137 -5.75 6.50 8.10
C THR A 137 -5.48 6.80 6.63
N PHE A 138 -6.35 6.37 5.71
CA PHE A 138 -6.13 6.54 4.28
C PHE A 138 -6.15 8.00 3.85
N VAL A 139 -5.30 8.28 2.87
CA VAL A 139 -5.13 9.62 2.30
C VAL A 139 -5.75 9.67 0.91
N GLY A 140 -6.61 10.65 0.67
CA GLY A 140 -7.15 10.95 -0.65
C GLY A 140 -6.48 12.21 -1.20
N LEU A 141 -5.87 12.09 -2.37
CA LEU A 141 -5.17 13.20 -3.03
C LEU A 141 -5.99 13.74 -4.20
N ILE A 142 -6.08 15.05 -4.24
CA ILE A 142 -6.73 15.82 -5.30
C ILE A 142 -5.81 16.91 -5.80
N GLY A 143 -6.03 17.37 -7.02
CA GLY A 143 -5.24 18.45 -7.62
C GLY A 143 -5.73 18.83 -9.00
N SER A 144 -5.04 19.75 -9.66
CA SER A 144 -5.34 20.05 -11.05
C SER A 144 -5.07 18.85 -11.95
N GLY A 145 -5.79 18.72 -13.07
CA GLY A 145 -5.54 17.64 -14.02
C GLY A 145 -4.08 17.60 -14.52
N ALA A 146 -3.41 18.76 -14.61
CA ALA A 146 -2.00 18.83 -14.96
C ALA A 146 -1.09 18.23 -13.86
N ALA A 147 -1.34 18.54 -12.58
CA ALA A 147 -0.60 18.01 -11.45
C ALA A 147 -0.79 16.48 -11.33
N VAL A 148 -2.03 16.00 -11.40
CA VAL A 148 -2.35 14.57 -11.37
C VAL A 148 -1.68 13.82 -12.53
N LYS A 149 -1.73 14.39 -13.74
CA LYS A 149 -1.07 13.80 -14.92
C LYS A 149 0.45 13.74 -14.74
N SER A 150 1.06 14.83 -14.26
CA SER A 150 2.51 14.89 -14.00
C SER A 150 2.93 13.84 -12.98
N PHE A 151 2.20 13.72 -11.86
CA PHE A 151 2.49 12.72 -10.84
C PHE A 151 2.29 11.30 -11.34
N GLY A 152 1.20 11.04 -12.08
CA GLY A 152 0.96 9.74 -12.71
C GLY A 152 2.09 9.32 -13.64
N LEU A 153 2.59 10.23 -14.48
CA LEU A 153 3.70 9.94 -15.40
C LEU A 153 4.99 9.57 -14.68
N GLN A 154 5.31 10.22 -13.55
CA GLN A 154 6.47 9.86 -12.71
C GLN A 154 6.37 8.44 -12.16
N LEU A 155 5.14 7.96 -11.93
CA LEU A 155 4.84 6.64 -11.37
C LEU A 155 4.43 5.60 -12.43
N GLY A 156 4.60 5.93 -13.73
CA GLY A 156 4.25 5.03 -14.81
C GLY A 156 2.75 4.76 -14.97
N ILE A 157 1.90 5.66 -14.45
CA ILE A 157 0.44 5.54 -14.52
C ILE A 157 -0.12 6.41 -15.64
N GLY A 158 -0.84 5.75 -16.55
CA GLY A 158 -1.66 6.43 -17.58
C GLY A 158 -3.13 6.36 -17.23
N TYR A 159 -3.86 7.40 -17.62
CA TYR A 159 -5.32 7.41 -17.55
C TYR A 159 -5.91 8.26 -18.69
N ARG A 160 -7.14 7.97 -19.06
CA ARG A 160 -7.89 8.73 -20.08
C ARG A 160 -9.39 8.72 -19.76
N ARG A 161 -10.05 9.81 -20.08
CA ARG A 161 -11.51 9.87 -20.05
C ARG A 161 -12.07 8.96 -21.15
N GLY A 162 -12.94 8.05 -20.76
CA GLY A 162 -13.68 7.19 -21.67
C GLY A 162 -14.95 7.84 -22.20
N GLU A 163 -15.77 7.05 -22.85
CA GLU A 163 -17.05 7.51 -23.39
C GLU A 163 -18.08 7.76 -22.29
N THR A 164 -19.09 8.58 -22.60
CA THR A 164 -20.22 8.83 -21.70
C THR A 164 -21.13 7.59 -21.63
N VAL A 165 -21.37 7.09 -20.41
CA VAL A 165 -22.18 5.91 -20.13
C VAL A 165 -23.41 6.32 -19.32
N GLY A 166 -24.51 6.62 -20.03
CA GLY A 166 -25.76 7.02 -19.40
C GLY A 166 -25.73 8.38 -18.69
N SER A 167 -26.90 8.88 -18.30
CA SER A 167 -27.03 10.21 -17.69
C SER A 167 -26.65 10.26 -16.21
N GLU A 168 -26.73 9.14 -15.50
CA GLU A 168 -26.46 9.08 -14.05
C GLU A 168 -24.97 8.88 -13.73
N ILE A 169 -24.27 8.03 -14.49
CA ILE A 169 -22.84 7.74 -14.29
C ILE A 169 -21.97 8.82 -14.96
N GLY A 170 -22.45 9.41 -16.05
CA GLY A 170 -21.71 10.37 -16.86
C GLY A 170 -20.66 9.65 -17.71
N TYR A 171 -19.39 9.81 -17.37
CA TYR A 171 -18.27 9.15 -18.08
C TYR A 171 -17.47 8.25 -17.13
N LEU A 172 -16.84 7.24 -17.70
CA LEU A 172 -15.84 6.41 -17.02
C LEU A 172 -14.44 6.95 -17.32
N ILE A 173 -13.50 6.65 -16.43
CA ILE A 173 -12.08 6.94 -16.67
C ILE A 173 -11.34 5.61 -16.66
N GLU A 174 -10.71 5.33 -17.79
CA GLU A 174 -9.79 4.21 -17.92
C GLU A 174 -8.44 4.61 -17.34
N HIS A 175 -7.88 3.80 -16.48
CA HIS A 175 -6.58 4.03 -15.85
C HIS A 175 -5.82 2.72 -15.66
N SER A 176 -4.50 2.83 -15.50
CA SER A 176 -3.66 1.67 -15.18
C SER A 176 -4.14 1.00 -13.90
N PRO A 177 -4.39 -0.32 -13.89
CA PRO A 177 -4.98 -1.03 -12.76
C PRO A 177 -3.95 -1.47 -11.71
N TYR A 178 -2.87 -0.69 -11.53
CA TYR A 178 -1.79 -1.06 -10.63
C TYR A 178 -1.87 -0.30 -9.32
N ILE A 179 -1.42 -0.95 -8.21
CA ILE A 179 -1.09 -0.26 -6.98
C ILE A 179 0.40 0.07 -7.06
N VAL A 180 0.73 1.35 -7.08
CA VAL A 180 2.12 1.83 -7.07
C VAL A 180 2.66 1.74 -5.65
N VAL A 181 3.91 1.32 -5.52
CA VAL A 181 4.62 1.24 -4.23
C VAL A 181 5.71 2.32 -4.21
N VAL A 182 5.62 3.20 -3.20
CA VAL A 182 6.63 4.23 -2.92
C VAL A 182 7.31 3.87 -1.61
N ASP A 183 8.65 3.95 -1.59
CA ASP A 183 9.46 3.58 -0.45
C ASP A 183 9.54 4.69 0.63
N PRO A 184 10.07 4.39 1.83
CA PRO A 184 10.21 5.36 2.92
C PRO A 184 11.16 6.54 2.64
N ALA A 185 11.90 6.52 1.53
CA ALA A 185 12.73 7.62 1.05
C ALA A 185 12.06 8.43 -0.06
N ALA A 186 10.74 8.29 -0.22
CA ALA A 186 9.93 8.96 -1.25
C ALA A 186 10.36 8.62 -2.69
N ARG A 187 10.74 7.35 -2.97
CA ARG A 187 11.11 6.91 -4.31
C ARG A 187 10.10 5.89 -4.84
N HIS A 188 9.85 5.92 -6.13
CA HIS A 188 9.04 4.91 -6.81
C HIS A 188 9.78 3.57 -6.78
N TYR A 189 9.32 2.65 -5.92
CA TYR A 189 9.94 1.34 -5.72
C TYR A 189 9.46 0.30 -6.74
N GLY A 190 8.20 0.39 -7.17
CA GLY A 190 7.59 -0.57 -8.06
C GLY A 190 6.07 -0.51 -8.04
N TYR A 191 5.43 -1.60 -8.45
CA TYR A 191 3.97 -1.70 -8.47
C TYR A 191 3.48 -3.13 -8.25
N ILE A 192 2.25 -3.25 -7.78
CA ILE A 192 1.57 -4.52 -7.60
C ILE A 192 0.55 -4.69 -8.73
N LYS A 193 0.61 -5.85 -9.40
CA LYS A 193 -0.32 -6.22 -10.46
C LYS A 193 -1.57 -6.90 -9.90
N PRO A 194 -2.76 -6.68 -10.50
CA PRO A 194 -3.93 -7.50 -10.18
C PRO A 194 -3.70 -8.98 -10.60
N PRO A 195 -4.44 -9.94 -9.99
CA PRO A 195 -5.49 -9.72 -9.01
C PRO A 195 -4.95 -9.39 -7.62
N PHE A 196 -5.60 -8.44 -6.93
CA PHE A 196 -5.22 -8.04 -5.59
C PHE A 196 -5.86 -8.94 -4.53
N GLU A 197 -5.08 -9.23 -3.49
CA GLU A 197 -5.52 -9.96 -2.30
C GLU A 197 -4.92 -9.29 -1.06
N ALA A 198 -5.74 -9.05 -0.04
CA ALA A 198 -5.33 -8.36 1.18
C ALA A 198 -4.15 -9.05 1.90
N SER A 199 -4.20 -10.39 1.98
CA SER A 199 -3.14 -11.20 2.58
C SER A 199 -1.81 -11.10 1.83
N ARG A 200 -1.86 -10.99 0.49
CA ARG A 200 -0.66 -10.80 -0.34
C ARG A 200 -0.05 -9.43 -0.13
N ILE A 201 -0.89 -8.39 -0.10
CA ILE A 201 -0.43 -7.01 0.16
C ILE A 201 0.18 -6.89 1.56
N ALA A 202 -0.47 -7.45 2.58
CA ALA A 202 0.07 -7.48 3.94
C ALA A 202 1.42 -8.20 4.00
N ARG A 203 1.56 -9.31 3.27
CA ARG A 203 2.83 -10.06 3.18
C ARG A 203 3.92 -9.28 2.47
N ILE A 204 3.58 -8.59 1.36
CA ILE A 204 4.51 -7.70 0.66
C ILE A 204 5.00 -6.62 1.62
N TYR A 205 4.10 -5.90 2.28
CA TYR A 205 4.46 -4.85 3.23
C TYR A 205 5.37 -5.35 4.35
N SER A 206 5.00 -6.46 5.01
CA SER A 206 5.79 -7.04 6.11
C SER A 206 7.21 -7.41 5.67
N SER A 207 7.38 -7.86 4.43
CA SER A 207 8.70 -8.20 3.89
C SER A 207 9.51 -6.94 3.51
N LEU A 208 8.86 -5.95 2.86
CA LEU A 208 9.51 -4.69 2.48
C LEU A 208 9.99 -3.89 3.70
N ARG A 209 9.18 -3.82 4.76
CA ARG A 209 9.55 -3.15 6.01
C ARG A 209 10.87 -3.66 6.59
N GLN A 210 11.14 -4.95 6.47
CA GLN A 210 12.34 -5.54 7.05
C GLN A 210 13.58 -5.39 6.16
N ILE A 211 13.41 -5.32 4.85
CA ILE A 211 14.50 -5.00 3.94
C ILE A 211 15.06 -3.60 4.28
N THR A 212 14.17 -2.66 4.62
CA THR A 212 14.56 -1.27 4.97
C THR A 212 15.27 -1.18 6.32
N VAL A 213 14.94 -2.04 7.29
CA VAL A 213 15.59 -2.04 8.62
C VAL A 213 16.98 -2.69 8.59
N ALA A 214 17.25 -3.54 7.58
CA ALA A 214 18.51 -4.28 7.41
C ALA A 214 19.55 -3.56 6.54
N SER A 215 19.18 -2.47 5.86
CA SER A 215 20.04 -1.63 5.02
C SER A 215 20.49 -0.36 5.74
#